data_ed2291989345c28c3b5dd3bce3349961
#
_entry.id   ed2291989345c28c3b5dd3bce3349961
#
_cell.length_a   1.000
_cell.length_b   1.000
_cell.length_c   1.000
_cell.angle_alpha   90.00
_cell.angle_beta   90.00
_cell.angle_gamma   90.00
#
_symmetry.space_group_name_H-M   'P 1'
#
loop_
_entity.id
_entity.type
_entity.pdbx_description
1 polymer ?
#
loop_
_entity_poly.entity_id
_entity_poly.type
_entity_poly.pdbx_seq_one_letter_code
_entity_poly.pdbx_strand_id
1 'polypeptide(L)'
;RGTPGKPGEYGVVVCVWVYDGRGHLLLTRRAREKSFAGTWENSGGAVKAGETSRQAIARELYEETGIQAEPEEFELLDSDRERNIFYDHYCLFRRIPLKSIVLQPGETDNVMWASFGKVDWMIRTGKMCRIIGHQFYRQEKALRLRNMPKFGR
;
A
#
# COMPACT_ATOMS: atom_id res chain seq x y z
N ARG A 1 -1.59 -1.23 12.99
CA ARG A 1 -1.44 -2.58 12.46
C ARG A 1 -1.22 -3.50 13.64
N GLY A 2 -2.02 -4.38 13.90
CA GLY A 2 -2.11 -5.49 14.81
C GLY A 2 -1.29 -5.51 16.11
N THR A 3 -1.86 -6.13 17.11
CA THR A 3 -1.16 -6.47 18.35
C THR A 3 -0.17 -7.58 18.05
N PRO A 4 1.05 -7.57 18.64
CA PRO A 4 1.98 -8.69 18.49
C PRO A 4 1.30 -9.98 18.98
N GLY A 5 1.35 -11.01 18.13
CA GLY A 5 0.83 -12.33 18.48
C GLY A 5 1.65 -13.00 19.57
N LYS A 6 1.10 -14.02 20.17
CA LYS A 6 1.81 -14.88 21.13
C LYS A 6 2.92 -15.66 20.43
N PRO A 7 3.97 -16.11 21.16
CA PRO A 7 4.98 -16.98 20.57
C PRO A 7 4.35 -18.17 19.85
N GLY A 8 4.75 -18.40 18.59
CA GLY A 8 4.16 -19.46 17.74
C GLY A 8 2.97 -19.04 16.92
N GLU A 9 2.40 -17.86 17.13
CA GLU A 9 1.35 -17.31 16.29
C GLU A 9 1.94 -16.45 15.18
N TYR A 10 1.34 -16.52 13.99
CA TYR A 10 1.76 -15.74 12.83
C TYR A 10 0.64 -14.81 12.39
N GLY A 11 0.98 -13.54 12.17
CA GLY A 11 0.08 -12.58 11.56
C GLY A 11 0.37 -12.46 10.07
N VAL A 12 -0.63 -12.06 9.30
CA VAL A 12 -0.45 -11.72 7.88
C VAL A 12 -0.90 -10.28 7.68
N VAL A 13 -0.02 -9.48 7.09
CA VAL A 13 -0.29 -8.09 6.71
C VAL A 13 -0.26 -8.00 5.19
N VAL A 14 -1.21 -7.28 4.63
CA VAL A 14 -1.29 -7.04 3.20
C VAL A 14 -1.07 -5.57 2.90
N CYS A 15 -0.36 -5.28 1.82
CA CYS A 15 -0.12 -3.92 1.34
C CYS A 15 -0.34 -3.87 -0.16
N VAL A 16 -0.71 -2.70 -0.68
CA VAL A 16 -0.89 -2.52 -2.12
C VAL A 16 -0.30 -1.20 -2.61
N TRP A 17 0.45 -1.28 -3.71
CA TRP A 17 0.83 -0.12 -4.50
C TRP A 17 -0.19 0.04 -5.62
N VAL A 18 -0.97 1.11 -5.56
CA VAL A 18 -1.87 1.48 -6.66
C VAL A 18 -1.06 2.34 -7.62
N TYR A 19 -1.02 1.95 -8.89
CA TYR A 19 -0.24 2.66 -9.90
C TYR A 19 -1.13 3.07 -11.08
N ASP A 20 -0.77 4.19 -11.71
CA ASP A 20 -1.59 4.77 -12.78
C ASP A 20 -1.13 4.41 -14.20
N GLY A 21 -0.01 3.72 -14.33
CA GLY A 21 0.59 3.41 -15.62
C GLY A 21 1.26 4.61 -16.30
N ARG A 22 1.41 5.73 -15.57
CA ARG A 22 2.02 6.98 -16.04
C ARG A 22 3.18 7.43 -15.16
N GLY A 23 3.71 6.52 -14.35
CA GLY A 23 4.85 6.79 -13.48
C GLY A 23 4.50 7.27 -12.08
N HIS A 24 3.28 7.04 -11.60
CA HIS A 24 2.85 7.48 -10.28
C HIS A 24 2.34 6.34 -9.41
N LEU A 25 2.53 6.50 -8.11
CA LEU A 25 2.03 5.60 -7.07
C LEU A 25 1.12 6.40 -6.15
N LEU A 26 0.02 5.78 -5.72
CA LEU A 26 -0.92 6.40 -4.80
C LEU A 26 -0.41 6.27 -3.37
N LEU A 27 -0.32 7.39 -2.67
CA LEU A 27 0.08 7.42 -1.26
C LEU A 27 -1.03 8.05 -0.42
N THR A 28 -1.20 7.52 0.80
CA THR A 28 -2.08 8.10 1.81
C THR A 28 -1.25 8.54 3.00
N ARG A 29 -1.70 9.59 3.71
CA ARG A 29 -1.02 10.09 4.90
C ARG A 29 -1.74 9.58 6.15
N ARG A 30 -0.95 9.07 7.09
CA ARG A 30 -1.47 8.58 8.38
C ARG A 30 -2.02 9.73 9.20
N ALA A 31 -3.25 9.57 9.69
CA ALA A 31 -3.93 10.59 10.48
C ALA A 31 -3.21 10.82 11.83
N ARG A 32 -3.47 11.96 12.44
CA ARG A 32 -2.84 12.39 13.70
C ARG A 32 -3.12 11.43 14.86
N GLU A 33 -4.19 10.67 14.80
CA GLU A 33 -4.59 9.69 15.82
C GLU A 33 -3.80 8.38 15.73
N LYS A 34 -3.05 8.19 14.66
CA LYS A 34 -2.31 6.95 14.40
C LYS A 34 -0.87 7.04 14.89
N SER A 35 -0.24 5.89 15.13
CA SER A 35 1.21 5.82 15.27
C SER A 35 1.87 6.29 13.97
N PHE A 36 3.05 6.89 14.05
CA PHE A 36 3.75 7.48 12.92
C PHE A 36 2.91 8.52 12.16
N ALA A 37 2.12 9.31 12.90
CA ALA A 37 1.23 10.33 12.36
C ALA A 37 1.96 11.27 11.39
N GLY A 38 1.27 11.64 10.32
CA GLY A 38 1.80 12.56 9.32
C GLY A 38 2.75 11.94 8.30
N THR A 39 3.12 10.66 8.46
CA THR A 39 3.92 9.97 7.47
C THR A 39 3.04 9.40 6.36
N TRP A 40 3.64 9.25 5.18
CA TRP A 40 2.97 8.72 4.01
C TRP A 40 3.24 7.23 3.84
N GLU A 41 2.29 6.53 3.26
CA GLU A 41 2.38 5.08 3.04
C GLU A 41 1.50 4.65 1.87
N ASN A 42 1.63 3.38 1.47
CA ASN A 42 0.64 2.72 0.63
C ASN A 42 -0.50 2.19 1.51
N SER A 43 -1.56 1.68 0.91
CA SER A 43 -2.69 1.12 1.68
C SER A 43 -2.40 -0.30 2.13
N GLY A 44 -2.91 -0.67 3.30
CA GLY A 44 -2.75 -2.02 3.81
C GLY A 44 -3.31 -2.20 5.21
N GLY A 45 -3.22 -3.42 5.69
CA GLY A 45 -3.68 -3.79 7.02
C GLY A 45 -3.57 -5.28 7.29
N ALA A 46 -4.13 -5.72 8.39
CA ALA A 46 -4.08 -7.12 8.81
C ALA A 46 -5.17 -7.96 8.13
N VAL A 47 -4.81 -9.18 7.77
CA VAL A 47 -5.79 -10.18 7.30
C VAL A 47 -6.61 -10.65 8.49
N LYS A 48 -7.93 -10.65 8.33
CA LYS A 48 -8.86 -11.13 9.36
C LYS A 48 -9.09 -12.63 9.19
N ALA A 49 -9.51 -13.27 10.29
CA ALA A 49 -9.85 -14.69 10.26
C ALA A 49 -10.93 -14.96 9.18
N GLY A 50 -10.69 -15.98 8.37
CA GLY A 50 -11.59 -16.38 7.29
C GLY A 50 -11.40 -15.63 5.97
N GLU A 51 -10.56 -14.59 5.93
CA GLU A 51 -10.23 -13.90 4.69
C GLU A 51 -9.02 -14.52 4.00
N THR A 52 -9.05 -14.53 2.67
CA THR A 52 -7.81 -14.73 1.91
C THR A 52 -7.02 -13.41 1.91
N SER A 53 -5.74 -13.50 1.59
CA SER A 53 -4.86 -12.33 1.46
C SER A 53 -5.44 -11.31 0.45
N ARG A 54 -5.91 -11.77 -0.70
CA ARG A 54 -6.51 -10.89 -1.72
C ARG A 54 -7.83 -10.28 -1.27
N GLN A 55 -8.65 -11.01 -0.55
CA GLN A 55 -9.89 -10.44 0.03
C GLN A 55 -9.56 -9.34 1.04
N ALA A 56 -8.54 -9.56 1.86
CA ALA A 56 -8.12 -8.58 2.86
C ALA A 56 -7.63 -7.29 2.21
N ILE A 57 -6.80 -7.38 1.17
CA ILE A 57 -6.30 -6.16 0.52
C ILE A 57 -7.40 -5.41 -0.22
N ALA A 58 -8.35 -6.12 -0.82
CA ALA A 58 -9.51 -5.48 -1.44
C ALA A 58 -10.34 -4.72 -0.41
N ARG A 59 -10.57 -5.30 0.74
CA ARG A 59 -11.29 -4.66 1.86
C ARG A 59 -10.53 -3.46 2.41
N GLU A 60 -9.25 -3.61 2.70
CA GLU A 60 -8.43 -2.53 3.27
C GLU A 60 -8.35 -1.32 2.33
N LEU A 61 -8.13 -1.56 1.04
CA LEU A 61 -8.07 -0.49 0.05
C LEU A 61 -9.40 0.27 -0.04
N TYR A 62 -10.50 -0.46 -0.02
CA TYR A 62 -11.83 0.17 -0.04
C TYR A 62 -12.09 1.00 1.21
N GLU A 63 -11.76 0.46 2.39
CA GLU A 63 -11.93 1.18 3.64
C GLU A 63 -11.11 2.47 3.69
N GLU A 64 -9.87 2.42 3.22
CA GLU A 64 -8.94 3.56 3.33
C GLU A 64 -9.14 4.61 2.23
N THR A 65 -9.60 4.24 1.06
CA THR A 65 -9.62 5.14 -0.11
C THR A 65 -10.94 5.17 -0.86
N GLY A 66 -11.84 4.25 -0.62
CA GLY A 66 -13.07 4.10 -1.39
C GLY A 66 -12.86 3.42 -2.75
N ILE A 67 -11.64 3.02 -3.08
CA ILE A 67 -11.38 2.33 -4.35
C ILE A 67 -11.94 0.91 -4.29
N GLN A 68 -12.82 0.59 -5.24
CA GLN A 68 -13.37 -0.76 -5.38
C GLN A 68 -12.53 -1.57 -6.36
N ALA A 69 -12.17 -2.78 -5.95
CA ALA A 69 -11.49 -3.74 -6.81
C ALA A 69 -11.84 -5.14 -6.36
N GLU A 70 -11.97 -6.04 -7.32
CA GLU A 70 -12.18 -7.45 -7.03
C GLU A 70 -10.87 -8.09 -6.58
N PRO A 71 -10.89 -9.11 -5.69
CA PRO A 71 -9.66 -9.75 -5.25
C PRO A 71 -8.74 -10.22 -6.38
N GLU A 72 -9.31 -10.65 -7.49
CA GLU A 72 -8.56 -11.16 -8.65
C GLU A 72 -7.79 -10.08 -9.41
N GLU A 73 -8.13 -8.80 -9.23
CA GLU A 73 -7.44 -7.69 -9.88
C GLU A 73 -6.08 -7.39 -9.25
N PHE A 74 -5.88 -7.83 -8.01
CA PHE A 74 -4.63 -7.58 -7.28
C PHE A 74 -3.57 -8.58 -7.75
N GLU A 75 -2.44 -8.06 -8.20
CA GLU A 75 -1.30 -8.87 -8.62
C GLU A 75 -0.30 -8.96 -7.48
N LEU A 76 0.11 -10.17 -7.12
CA LEU A 76 1.13 -10.35 -6.08
C LEU A 76 2.48 -9.89 -6.63
N LEU A 77 3.06 -8.91 -5.95
CA LEU A 77 4.33 -8.32 -6.32
C LEU A 77 5.50 -8.99 -5.61
N ASP A 78 5.31 -9.27 -4.31
CA ASP A 78 6.37 -9.76 -3.44
C ASP A 78 5.75 -10.29 -2.15
N SER A 79 6.46 -11.18 -1.48
CA SER A 79 6.12 -11.66 -0.15
C SER A 79 7.38 -11.70 0.68
N ASP A 80 7.29 -11.30 1.95
CA ASP A 80 8.39 -11.39 2.87
C ASP A 80 7.89 -11.72 4.28
N ARG A 81 8.83 -11.93 5.16
CA ARG A 81 8.55 -12.24 6.55
C ARG A 81 9.48 -11.45 7.44
N GLU A 82 8.91 -10.82 8.46
CA GLU A 82 9.67 -10.20 9.53
C GLU A 82 9.14 -10.71 10.86
N ARG A 83 9.98 -11.44 11.61
CA ARG A 83 9.59 -12.10 12.85
C ARG A 83 8.39 -13.04 12.63
N ASN A 84 7.28 -12.76 13.30
CA ASN A 84 6.04 -13.55 13.21
C ASN A 84 5.01 -12.94 12.27
N ILE A 85 5.43 -12.01 11.41
CA ILE A 85 4.53 -11.35 10.47
C ILE A 85 4.94 -11.69 9.05
N PHE A 86 3.99 -12.21 8.29
CA PHE A 86 4.12 -12.39 6.85
C PHE A 86 3.51 -11.20 6.16
N TYR A 87 4.19 -10.68 5.16
CA TYR A 87 3.73 -9.56 4.34
C TYR A 87 3.49 -10.03 2.93
N ASP A 88 2.28 -9.80 2.42
CA ASP A 88 1.96 -9.97 1.02
C ASP A 88 1.81 -8.58 0.40
N HIS A 89 2.63 -8.30 -0.59
CA HIS A 89 2.66 -7.01 -1.28
C HIS A 89 2.04 -7.16 -2.65
N TYR A 90 0.98 -6.39 -2.90
CA TYR A 90 0.25 -6.39 -4.16
C TYR A 90 0.45 -5.10 -4.93
N CYS A 91 0.14 -5.12 -6.21
CA CYS A 91 -0.03 -3.93 -7.00
C CYS A 91 -1.37 -3.99 -7.72
N LEU A 92 -1.93 -2.81 -8.00
CA LEU A 92 -3.22 -2.65 -8.65
C LEU A 92 -3.16 -1.47 -9.60
N PHE A 93 -3.60 -1.69 -10.84
CA PHE A 93 -3.72 -0.62 -11.82
C PHE A 93 -5.04 0.13 -11.62
N ARG A 94 -4.97 1.46 -11.46
CA ARG A 94 -6.15 2.35 -11.43
C ARG A 94 -5.76 3.74 -11.89
N ARG A 95 -6.56 4.32 -12.74
CA ARG A 95 -6.51 5.74 -13.09
C ARG A 95 -7.71 6.42 -12.46
N ILE A 96 -7.51 7.04 -11.32
CA ILE A 96 -8.60 7.62 -10.55
C ILE A 96 -8.21 9.03 -10.13
N PRO A 97 -9.09 10.03 -10.31
CA PRO A 97 -8.82 11.39 -9.84
C PRO A 97 -8.87 11.44 -8.32
N LEU A 98 -8.00 12.25 -7.72
CA LEU A 98 -7.93 12.36 -6.26
C LEU A 98 -9.26 12.76 -5.63
N LYS A 99 -10.05 13.56 -6.33
CA LYS A 99 -11.37 14.02 -5.84
C LYS A 99 -12.37 12.89 -5.61
N SER A 100 -12.16 11.72 -6.21
CA SER A 100 -13.04 10.57 -6.02
C SER A 100 -12.58 9.65 -4.89
N ILE A 101 -11.44 9.94 -4.26
CA ILE A 101 -10.95 9.19 -3.10
C ILE A 101 -11.74 9.62 -1.87
N VAL A 102 -12.17 8.62 -1.08
CA VAL A 102 -12.89 8.83 0.18
C VAL A 102 -12.00 8.32 1.30
N LEU A 103 -11.38 9.24 2.04
CA LEU A 103 -10.47 8.91 3.12
C LEU A 103 -11.23 8.42 4.35
N GLN A 104 -10.66 7.41 5.02
CA GLN A 104 -11.23 6.85 6.25
C GLN A 104 -10.92 7.79 7.43
N PRO A 105 -11.95 8.37 8.10
CA PRO A 105 -11.73 9.25 9.25
C PRO A 105 -10.93 8.57 10.36
N GLY A 106 -9.96 9.27 10.93
CA GLY A 106 -9.11 8.74 11.99
C GLY A 106 -8.00 7.82 11.53
N GLU A 107 -7.98 7.41 10.27
CA GLU A 107 -6.96 6.54 9.70
C GLU A 107 -6.05 7.28 8.72
N THR A 108 -6.65 7.98 7.77
CA THR A 108 -5.93 8.73 6.73
C THR A 108 -6.50 10.14 6.63
N ASP A 109 -5.65 11.12 6.40
CA ASP A 109 -6.08 12.53 6.31
C ASP A 109 -5.65 13.23 5.03
N ASN A 110 -4.91 12.57 4.15
CA ASN A 110 -4.53 13.15 2.86
C ASN A 110 -4.17 12.03 1.88
N VAL A 111 -4.14 12.36 0.60
CA VAL A 111 -3.82 11.43 -0.48
C VAL A 111 -3.09 12.18 -1.60
N MET A 112 -2.16 11.50 -2.28
CA MET A 112 -1.47 12.05 -3.44
C MET A 112 -1.08 10.96 -4.43
N TRP A 113 -0.94 11.36 -5.68
CA TRP A 113 -0.20 10.59 -6.68
C TRP A 113 1.25 11.08 -6.67
N ALA A 114 2.19 10.19 -6.38
CA ALA A 114 3.60 10.56 -6.26
C ALA A 114 4.43 9.87 -7.33
N SER A 115 5.36 10.62 -7.93
CA SER A 115 6.36 10.02 -8.82
C SER A 115 7.33 9.15 -8.03
N PHE A 116 8.04 8.28 -8.71
CA PHE A 116 9.06 7.44 -8.06
C PHE A 116 10.16 8.29 -7.41
N GLY A 117 10.56 9.39 -8.07
CA GLY A 117 11.53 10.32 -7.50
C GLY A 117 11.02 10.98 -6.23
N LYS A 118 9.73 11.33 -6.19
CA LYS A 118 9.10 11.88 -5.00
C LYS A 118 9.08 10.87 -3.85
N VAL A 119 8.73 9.62 -4.14
CA VAL A 119 8.73 8.56 -3.13
C VAL A 119 10.14 8.38 -2.54
N ASP A 120 11.16 8.30 -3.40
CA ASP A 120 12.55 8.18 -2.97
C ASP A 120 12.95 9.37 -2.07
N TRP A 121 12.62 10.59 -2.47
CA TRP A 121 12.89 11.79 -1.67
C TRP A 121 12.18 11.72 -0.31
N MET A 122 10.93 11.28 -0.29
CA MET A 122 10.16 11.17 0.95
C MET A 122 10.74 10.13 1.90
N ILE A 123 11.27 9.02 1.36
CA ILE A 123 11.98 8.01 2.16
C ILE A 123 13.23 8.62 2.79
N ARG A 124 14.05 9.30 1.99
CA ARG A 124 15.31 9.88 2.45
C ARG A 124 15.13 11.02 3.43
N THR A 125 13.99 11.69 3.41
CA THR A 125 13.70 12.82 4.30
C THR A 125 12.81 12.48 5.50
N GLY A 126 12.50 11.18 5.68
CA GLY A 126 11.71 10.72 6.82
C GLY A 126 10.21 11.00 6.72
N LYS A 127 9.71 11.36 5.54
CA LYS A 127 8.29 11.63 5.31
C LYS A 127 7.49 10.38 5.01
N MET A 128 8.16 9.30 4.62
CA MET A 128 7.55 8.00 4.36
C MET A 128 7.59 7.14 5.62
N CYS A 129 6.54 6.35 5.87
CA CYS A 129 6.56 5.36 6.93
C CYS A 129 7.74 4.40 6.72
N ARG A 130 8.56 4.18 7.77
CA ARG A 130 9.84 3.46 7.66
C ARG A 130 9.71 2.07 7.04
N ILE A 131 8.70 1.32 7.49
CA ILE A 131 8.51 -0.06 7.01
C ILE A 131 8.25 -0.07 5.51
N ILE A 132 7.41 0.85 5.05
CA ILE A 132 7.05 0.96 3.63
C ILE A 132 8.24 1.40 2.79
N GLY A 133 9.07 2.30 3.32
CA GLY A 133 10.27 2.76 2.62
C GLY A 133 11.25 1.63 2.33
N HIS A 134 11.49 0.74 3.29
CA HIS A 134 12.34 -0.42 3.10
C HIS A 134 11.81 -1.34 2.00
N GLN A 135 10.52 -1.58 2.02
CA GLN A 135 9.86 -2.47 1.06
C GLN A 135 9.88 -1.87 -0.35
N PHE A 136 9.75 -0.56 -0.46
CA PHE A 136 9.74 0.14 -1.75
C PHE A 136 11.00 -0.15 -2.57
N TYR A 137 12.17 -0.03 -1.97
CA TYR A 137 13.44 -0.22 -2.72
C TYR A 137 13.58 -1.63 -3.26
N ARG A 138 13.06 -2.63 -2.56
CA ARG A 138 13.07 -4.00 -3.05
C ARG A 138 12.09 -4.21 -4.21
N GLN A 139 11.01 -3.44 -4.25
CA GLN A 139 9.91 -3.60 -5.20
C GLN A 139 9.95 -2.60 -6.35
N GLU A 140 10.83 -1.61 -6.27
CA GLU A 140 10.86 -0.46 -7.18
C GLU A 140 10.97 -0.84 -8.64
N LYS A 141 11.87 -1.76 -8.98
CA LYS A 141 12.10 -2.16 -10.38
C LYS A 141 10.82 -2.74 -11.01
N ALA A 142 10.16 -3.62 -10.29
CA ALA A 142 8.92 -4.25 -10.76
C ALA A 142 7.78 -3.23 -10.92
N LEU A 143 7.70 -2.26 -10.00
CA LEU A 143 6.71 -1.18 -10.08
C LEU A 143 6.98 -0.24 -11.25
N ARG A 144 8.25 0.09 -11.50
CA ARG A 144 8.62 0.94 -12.64
C ARG A 144 8.26 0.29 -13.98
N LEU A 145 8.48 -1.02 -14.11
CA LEU A 145 8.13 -1.74 -15.34
C LEU A 145 6.62 -1.68 -15.62
N ARG A 146 5.78 -1.77 -14.59
CA ARG A 146 4.33 -1.68 -14.74
C ARG A 146 3.85 -0.27 -15.11
N ASN A 147 4.61 0.75 -14.71
CA ASN A 147 4.30 2.15 -14.95
C ASN A 147 4.88 2.69 -16.26
N MET A 148 5.60 1.88 -17.02
CA MET A 148 6.14 2.31 -18.31
C MET A 148 5.03 2.34 -19.38
N PRO A 149 5.03 3.36 -20.25
CA PRO A 149 4.13 3.35 -21.41
C PRO A 149 4.37 2.11 -22.24
N LYS A 150 3.29 1.43 -22.65
CA LYS A 150 3.40 0.28 -23.53
C LYS A 150 3.26 0.78 -24.97
N PHE A 151 4.35 0.66 -25.71
CA PHE A 151 4.35 1.01 -27.12
C PHE A 151 3.43 0.04 -27.91
N GLY A 152 2.66 0.56 -28.88
CA GLY A 152 1.80 -0.26 -29.72
C GLY A 152 0.39 -0.52 -29.16
N ARG A 153 0.00 0.17 -28.12
CA ARG A 153 -1.37 0.12 -27.59
C ARG A 153 -2.16 1.36 -27.93
#